data_23e2ba9a101c7bf109d932bcf79dafc3
#
_entry.id   23e2ba9a101c7bf109d932bcf79dafc3
#
_cell.length_a   1.000
_cell.length_b   1.000
_cell.length_c   1.000
_cell.angle_alpha   90.00
_cell.angle_beta   90.00
_cell.angle_gamma   90.00
#
_symmetry.space_group_name_H-M   'P 1'
#
loop_
_entity.id
_entity.type
_entity.pdbx_description
1 polymer ?
#
loop_
_entity_poly.entity_id
_entity_poly.type
_entity_poly.pdbx_seq_one_letter_code
_entity_poly.pdbx_strand_id
1 'polypeptide(L)'
;MDGKKVKLRLEHISQSYIVKNEVSDAVVDVSLDVYDNEFLVILGPGRCGKTVLLNMIAGLEKPVDGSLFLDGEEIHGSDERIGMVFQKLALMPWKTVMENVEFGLKMKGVPKAQRRETAQKYINLVGLQGFEKSYPSQLSGGMKQRAGIARAYTNNPEIMLMDEPFGQLDAPDPIFHAGRGAANLGK
;
A
#
# COMPACT_ATOMS: atom_id res chain seq x y z
N MET A 1 29.75 2.54 -5.76
CA MET A 1 28.27 2.36 -5.97
C MET A 1 27.89 3.31 -7.08
N ASP A 2 28.36 3.00 -8.28
CA ASP A 2 28.30 3.93 -9.41
C ASP A 2 26.97 3.78 -10.16
N GLY A 3 26.23 4.87 -10.33
CA GLY A 3 25.19 5.04 -11.35
C GLY A 3 23.75 4.78 -10.96
N LYS A 4 23.41 4.44 -9.71
CA LYS A 4 21.99 4.33 -9.34
C LYS A 4 21.40 5.72 -9.08
N LYS A 5 20.30 6.04 -9.77
CA LYS A 5 19.55 7.28 -9.56
C LYS A 5 18.81 7.21 -8.23
N VAL A 6 18.94 8.24 -7.39
CA VAL A 6 18.11 8.39 -6.20
C VAL A 6 16.68 8.68 -6.63
N LYS A 7 15.74 7.86 -6.20
CA LYS A 7 14.31 8.00 -6.50
C LYS A 7 13.59 8.80 -5.43
N LEU A 8 13.81 8.44 -4.16
CA LEU A 8 13.26 9.13 -3.01
C LEU A 8 14.40 9.49 -2.05
N ARG A 9 14.41 10.72 -1.58
CA ARG A 9 15.36 11.19 -0.57
C ARG A 9 14.62 11.80 0.60
N LEU A 10 15.02 11.41 1.78
CA LEU A 10 14.64 11.99 3.04
C LEU A 10 15.84 12.76 3.60
N GLU A 11 15.65 14.00 4.00
CA GLU A 11 16.71 14.83 4.60
C GLU A 11 16.25 15.33 5.97
N HIS A 12 16.88 14.84 7.04
CA HIS A 12 16.68 15.26 8.44
C HIS A 12 15.22 15.19 8.91
N ILE A 13 14.47 14.17 8.46
CA ILE A 13 13.05 14.02 8.78
C ILE A 13 12.86 13.75 10.26
N SER A 14 12.06 14.60 10.90
CA SER A 14 11.66 14.46 12.31
C SER A 14 10.16 14.64 12.48
N GLN A 15 9.58 13.90 13.44
CA GLN A 15 8.18 14.00 13.82
C GLN A 15 7.98 13.76 15.31
N SER A 16 7.26 14.67 15.95
CA SER A 16 6.95 14.62 17.38
C SER A 16 5.48 14.92 17.62
N TYR A 17 4.93 14.35 18.66
CA TYR A 17 3.53 14.55 19.07
C TYR A 17 3.46 15.03 20.52
N ILE A 18 2.42 15.79 20.84
CA ILE A 18 2.10 16.15 22.23
C ILE A 18 1.13 15.11 22.78
N VAL A 19 1.58 14.30 23.73
CA VAL A 19 0.78 13.28 24.40
C VAL A 19 0.75 13.61 25.90
N LYS A 20 -0.44 13.86 26.45
CA LYS A 20 -0.61 14.22 27.89
C LYS A 20 0.26 15.39 28.35
N ASN A 21 0.39 16.44 27.52
CA ASN A 21 1.24 17.62 27.74
C ASN A 21 2.76 17.34 27.74
N GLU A 22 3.20 16.18 27.28
CA GLU A 22 4.61 15.85 27.09
C GLU A 22 4.90 15.68 25.60
N VAL A 23 6.10 16.08 25.15
CA VAL A 23 6.56 15.84 23.78
C VAL A 23 7.03 14.40 23.69
N SER A 24 6.50 13.69 22.71
CA SER A 24 6.88 12.30 22.37
C SER A 24 7.41 12.25 20.95
N ASP A 25 8.70 11.99 20.82
CA ASP A 25 9.36 11.85 19.52
C ASP A 25 9.03 10.51 18.92
N ALA A 26 8.51 10.53 17.69
CA ALA A 26 8.17 9.33 16.92
C ALA A 26 9.22 9.00 15.87
N VAL A 27 9.80 10.02 15.25
CA VAL A 27 10.89 9.92 14.28
C VAL A 27 11.87 11.04 14.56
N VAL A 28 13.18 10.74 14.64
CA VAL A 28 14.22 11.72 14.98
C VAL A 28 15.33 11.67 13.93
N ASP A 29 15.52 12.77 13.22
CA ASP A 29 16.64 13.02 12.32
C ASP A 29 16.95 11.89 11.33
N VAL A 30 15.93 11.41 10.62
CA VAL A 30 16.09 10.33 9.63
C VAL A 30 16.48 10.90 8.28
N SER A 31 17.65 10.52 7.80
CA SER A 31 18.12 10.79 6.44
C SER A 31 18.34 9.47 5.70
N LEU A 32 17.76 9.35 4.49
CA LEU A 32 17.74 8.10 3.74
C LEU A 32 17.60 8.37 2.24
N ASP A 33 18.41 7.71 1.43
CA ASP A 33 18.23 7.64 -0.02
C ASP A 33 17.67 6.27 -0.41
N VAL A 34 16.60 6.27 -1.21
CA VAL A 34 16.04 5.07 -1.85
C VAL A 34 16.27 5.20 -3.35
N TYR A 35 16.90 4.18 -3.94
CA TYR A 35 17.28 4.21 -5.35
C TYR A 35 16.18 3.66 -6.27
N ASP A 36 16.27 4.01 -7.53
CA ASP A 36 15.35 3.48 -8.54
C ASP A 36 15.42 1.94 -8.60
N ASN A 37 14.24 1.30 -8.66
CA ASN A 37 14.09 -0.16 -8.62
C ASN A 37 14.68 -0.84 -7.35
N GLU A 38 14.78 -0.13 -6.24
CA GLU A 38 15.21 -0.70 -4.96
C GLU A 38 14.01 -1.29 -4.19
N PHE A 39 14.23 -2.42 -3.55
CA PHE A 39 13.34 -2.98 -2.54
C PHE A 39 13.94 -2.75 -1.16
N LEU A 40 13.40 -1.75 -0.45
CA LEU A 40 13.85 -1.37 0.89
C LEU A 40 12.92 -1.94 1.96
N VAL A 41 13.48 -2.54 3.01
CA VAL A 41 12.73 -3.03 4.16
C VAL A 41 13.15 -2.28 5.42
N ILE A 42 12.17 -1.66 6.09
CA ILE A 42 12.37 -0.97 7.36
C ILE A 42 11.92 -1.90 8.49
N LEU A 43 12.87 -2.34 9.30
CA LEU A 43 12.62 -3.23 10.44
C LEU A 43 12.73 -2.48 11.76
N GLY A 44 11.96 -2.89 12.75
CA GLY A 44 12.00 -2.32 14.09
C GLY A 44 10.85 -2.83 14.96
N PRO A 45 10.94 -2.65 16.29
CA PRO A 45 9.89 -3.05 17.22
C PRO A 45 8.57 -2.32 16.95
N GLY A 46 7.46 -2.81 17.51
CA GLY A 46 6.19 -2.11 17.45
C GLY A 46 6.31 -0.69 18.03
N ARG A 47 5.60 0.28 17.41
CA ARG A 47 5.55 1.69 17.84
C ARG A 47 6.89 2.46 17.71
N CYS A 48 7.86 1.98 16.93
CA CYS A 48 9.12 2.69 16.70
C CYS A 48 9.07 3.72 15.55
N GLY A 49 7.89 4.16 15.11
CA GLY A 49 7.75 5.23 14.12
C GLY A 49 7.65 4.79 12.65
N LYS A 50 7.70 3.48 12.29
CA LYS A 50 7.64 3.01 10.90
C LYS A 50 6.42 3.53 10.13
N THR A 51 5.22 3.38 10.69
CA THR A 51 3.97 3.87 10.10
C THR A 51 3.97 5.40 9.96
N VAL A 52 4.54 6.11 10.95
CA VAL A 52 4.68 7.57 10.91
C VAL A 52 5.58 7.99 9.75
N LEU A 53 6.73 7.33 9.59
CA LEU A 53 7.64 7.59 8.50
C LEU A 53 6.99 7.31 7.13
N LEU A 54 6.29 6.19 6.99
CA LEU A 54 5.55 5.86 5.75
C LEU A 54 4.43 6.88 5.46
N ASN A 55 3.72 7.37 6.50
CA ASN A 55 2.70 8.40 6.33
C ASN A 55 3.30 9.73 5.86
N MET A 56 4.47 10.11 6.38
CA MET A 56 5.17 11.31 5.91
C MET A 56 5.62 11.16 4.45
N ILE A 57 6.17 10.02 4.07
CA ILE A 57 6.55 9.74 2.67
C ILE A 57 5.32 9.74 1.75
N ALA A 58 4.19 9.21 2.20
CA ALA A 58 2.93 9.23 1.44
C ALA A 58 2.28 10.62 1.38
N GLY A 59 2.84 11.63 2.07
CA GLY A 59 2.29 12.98 2.17
C GLY A 59 0.96 13.08 2.92
N LEU A 60 0.65 12.06 3.75
CA LEU A 60 -0.53 12.04 4.63
C LEU A 60 -0.29 12.79 5.93
N GLU A 61 0.97 12.99 6.27
CA GLU A 61 1.42 13.70 7.45
C GLU A 61 2.63 14.56 7.06
N LYS A 62 2.66 15.81 7.54
CA LYS A 62 3.77 16.70 7.30
C LYS A 62 4.82 16.52 8.39
N PRO A 63 6.11 16.34 8.08
CA PRO A 63 7.16 16.31 9.09
C PRO A 63 7.22 17.66 9.84
N VAL A 64 7.64 17.62 11.11
CA VAL A 64 7.91 18.82 11.91
C VAL A 64 9.19 19.48 11.45
N ASP A 65 10.17 18.69 11.02
CA ASP A 65 11.45 19.16 10.47
C ASP A 65 11.93 18.24 9.36
N GLY A 66 12.77 18.78 8.46
CA GLY A 66 13.31 18.08 7.31
C GLY A 66 12.47 18.19 6.05
N SER A 67 13.00 17.63 4.96
CA SER A 67 12.39 17.67 3.61
C SER A 67 12.41 16.31 2.92
N LEU A 68 11.42 16.10 2.04
CA LEU A 68 11.23 14.89 1.23
C LEU A 68 11.36 15.27 -0.25
N PHE A 69 12.12 14.50 -1.00
CA PHE A 69 12.32 14.73 -2.43
C PHE A 69 12.00 13.47 -3.24
N LEU A 70 11.26 13.63 -4.31
CA LEU A 70 10.97 12.57 -5.28
C LEU A 70 11.56 12.99 -6.64
N ASP A 71 12.47 12.18 -7.20
CA ASP A 71 13.24 12.51 -8.39
C ASP A 71 13.96 13.87 -8.33
N GLY A 72 14.35 14.32 -7.12
CA GLY A 72 15.01 15.60 -6.87
C GLY A 72 14.07 16.80 -6.72
N GLU A 73 12.74 16.60 -6.84
CA GLU A 73 11.72 17.62 -6.58
C GLU A 73 11.20 17.48 -5.16
N GLU A 74 11.18 18.58 -4.39
CA GLU A 74 10.62 18.56 -3.04
C GLU A 74 9.11 18.33 -3.07
N ILE A 75 8.63 17.38 -2.24
CA ILE A 75 7.21 17.06 -2.11
C ILE A 75 6.64 17.61 -0.80
N HIS A 76 5.51 18.29 -0.85
CA HIS A 76 4.88 18.96 0.31
C HIS A 76 3.53 18.32 0.72
N GLY A 77 3.18 17.18 0.16
CA GLY A 77 1.91 16.50 0.41
C GLY A 77 1.78 15.23 -0.42
N SER A 78 0.55 14.75 -0.57
CA SER A 78 0.28 13.54 -1.35
C SER A 78 0.65 13.72 -2.82
N ASP A 79 1.42 12.76 -3.35
CA ASP A 79 1.85 12.71 -4.75
C ASP A 79 1.26 11.46 -5.41
N GLU A 80 0.75 11.61 -6.64
CA GLU A 80 0.11 10.49 -7.36
C GLU A 80 1.09 9.41 -7.81
N ARG A 81 2.40 9.71 -7.83
CA ARG A 81 3.49 8.77 -8.10
C ARG A 81 3.72 7.80 -6.93
N ILE A 82 3.17 8.08 -5.73
CA ILE A 82 3.33 7.28 -4.52
C ILE A 82 2.04 6.52 -4.23
N GLY A 83 2.11 5.20 -4.25
CA GLY A 83 1.02 4.31 -3.82
C GLY A 83 1.25 3.82 -2.40
N MET A 84 0.16 3.63 -1.63
CA MET A 84 0.26 3.11 -0.25
C MET A 84 -0.71 1.97 0.01
N VAL A 85 -0.19 0.90 0.59
CA VAL A 85 -0.96 -0.19 1.20
C VAL A 85 -0.91 -0.02 2.71
N PHE A 86 -2.06 0.25 3.31
CA PHE A 86 -2.19 0.52 4.75
C PHE A 86 -2.25 -0.77 5.57
N GLN A 87 -1.72 -0.75 6.78
CA GLN A 87 -1.87 -1.82 7.77
C GLN A 87 -3.35 -2.12 8.05
N LYS A 88 -4.16 -1.08 8.30
CA LYS A 88 -5.62 -1.21 8.37
C LYS A 88 -6.19 -1.17 6.96
N LEU A 89 -6.92 -2.25 6.62
CA LEU A 89 -7.53 -2.41 5.31
C LEU A 89 -8.51 -1.25 5.02
N ALA A 90 -8.04 -0.24 4.32
CA ALA A 90 -8.79 0.98 4.03
C ALA A 90 -9.71 0.81 2.80
N LEU A 91 -10.36 -0.37 2.63
CA LEU A 91 -11.39 -0.54 1.60
C LEU A 91 -12.64 0.25 1.97
N MET A 92 -13.25 0.88 0.97
CA MET A 92 -14.54 1.56 1.13
C MET A 92 -15.64 0.51 1.32
N PRO A 93 -16.29 0.40 2.50
CA PRO A 93 -17.20 -0.69 2.81
C PRO A 93 -18.49 -0.69 1.98
N TRP A 94 -18.87 0.46 1.41
CA TRP A 94 -20.04 0.62 0.53
C TRP A 94 -19.73 0.41 -0.95
N LYS A 95 -18.51 0.02 -1.31
CA LYS A 95 -18.07 -0.27 -2.68
C LYS A 95 -17.72 -1.73 -2.83
N THR A 96 -18.00 -2.28 -4.00
CA THR A 96 -17.56 -3.62 -4.38
C THR A 96 -16.04 -3.70 -4.54
N VAL A 97 -15.48 -4.91 -4.69
CA VAL A 97 -14.05 -5.11 -5.00
C VAL A 97 -13.68 -4.35 -6.28
N MET A 98 -14.44 -4.52 -7.37
CA MET A 98 -14.20 -3.80 -8.62
C MET A 98 -14.19 -2.28 -8.42
N GLU A 99 -15.18 -1.75 -7.71
CA GLU A 99 -15.30 -0.31 -7.46
C GLU A 99 -14.20 0.23 -6.53
N ASN A 100 -13.70 -0.57 -5.60
CA ASN A 100 -12.56 -0.22 -4.78
C ASN A 100 -11.28 -0.17 -5.62
N VAL A 101 -11.04 -1.19 -6.44
CA VAL A 101 -9.83 -1.31 -7.25
C VAL A 101 -9.78 -0.24 -8.35
N GLU A 102 -10.92 0.04 -9.04
CA GLU A 102 -10.97 1.07 -10.08
C GLU A 102 -11.01 2.52 -9.55
N PHE A 103 -11.11 2.71 -8.22
CA PHE A 103 -11.43 4.02 -7.63
C PHE A 103 -10.43 5.11 -7.99
N GLY A 104 -9.14 4.86 -7.89
CA GLY A 104 -8.12 5.86 -8.21
C GLY A 104 -8.17 6.29 -9.67
N LEU A 105 -8.32 5.34 -10.60
CA LEU A 105 -8.48 5.64 -12.02
C LEU A 105 -9.78 6.43 -12.31
N LYS A 106 -10.84 6.18 -11.52
CA LYS A 106 -12.07 6.97 -11.61
C LYS A 106 -11.83 8.42 -11.22
N MET A 107 -11.06 8.66 -10.16
CA MET A 107 -10.72 10.03 -9.71
C MET A 107 -9.84 10.76 -10.74
N LYS A 108 -8.99 10.04 -11.47
CA LYS A 108 -8.19 10.56 -12.60
C LYS A 108 -9.01 10.79 -13.88
N GLY A 109 -10.33 10.57 -13.87
CA GLY A 109 -11.19 10.77 -15.03
C GLY A 109 -11.07 9.69 -16.12
N VAL A 110 -10.42 8.55 -15.86
CA VAL A 110 -10.25 7.47 -16.84
C VAL A 110 -11.63 6.90 -17.24
N PRO A 111 -11.91 6.70 -18.55
CA PRO A 111 -13.17 6.15 -19.04
C PRO A 111 -13.50 4.79 -18.40
N LYS A 112 -14.81 4.55 -18.15
CA LYS A 112 -15.28 3.37 -17.40
C LYS A 112 -14.80 2.04 -17.98
N ALA A 113 -14.80 1.89 -19.31
CA ALA A 113 -14.36 0.67 -19.97
C ALA A 113 -12.87 0.40 -19.64
N GLN A 114 -12.01 1.38 -19.86
CA GLN A 114 -10.56 1.27 -19.65
C GLN A 114 -10.19 1.03 -18.19
N ARG A 115 -10.79 1.79 -17.23
CA ARG A 115 -10.47 1.61 -15.82
C ARG A 115 -10.91 0.25 -15.30
N ARG A 116 -12.05 -0.32 -15.80
CA ARG A 116 -12.52 -1.66 -15.44
C ARG A 116 -11.64 -2.76 -16.02
N GLU A 117 -11.17 -2.60 -17.22
CA GLU A 117 -10.21 -3.52 -17.82
C GLU A 117 -8.92 -3.57 -17.01
N THR A 118 -8.37 -2.41 -16.67
CA THR A 118 -7.18 -2.30 -15.80
C THR A 118 -7.44 -2.90 -14.41
N ALA A 119 -8.56 -2.56 -13.77
CA ALA A 119 -8.91 -3.10 -12.47
C ALA A 119 -9.07 -4.63 -12.51
N GLN A 120 -9.70 -5.18 -13.56
CA GLN A 120 -9.87 -6.63 -13.72
C GLN A 120 -8.53 -7.35 -13.83
N LYS A 121 -7.55 -6.77 -14.54
CA LYS A 121 -6.18 -7.32 -14.60
C LYS A 121 -5.59 -7.50 -13.21
N TYR A 122 -5.66 -6.47 -12.36
CA TYR A 122 -5.10 -6.54 -11.00
C TYR A 122 -5.92 -7.43 -10.06
N ILE A 123 -7.26 -7.46 -10.20
CA ILE A 123 -8.13 -8.40 -9.47
C ILE A 123 -7.73 -9.85 -9.78
N ASN A 124 -7.50 -10.18 -11.05
CA ASN A 124 -7.06 -11.50 -11.46
C ASN A 124 -5.65 -11.82 -10.92
N LEU A 125 -4.73 -10.85 -10.98
CA LEU A 125 -3.35 -11.01 -10.51
C LEU A 125 -3.28 -11.35 -9.00
N VAL A 126 -4.17 -10.75 -8.19
CA VAL A 126 -4.22 -11.01 -6.74
C VAL A 126 -5.14 -12.20 -6.40
N GLY A 127 -5.65 -12.95 -7.38
CA GLY A 127 -6.48 -14.13 -7.16
C GLY A 127 -7.87 -13.84 -6.58
N LEU A 128 -8.48 -12.72 -6.96
CA LEU A 128 -9.84 -12.33 -6.55
C LEU A 128 -10.85 -12.42 -7.71
N GLN A 129 -10.53 -13.17 -8.76
CA GLN A 129 -11.47 -13.47 -9.85
C GLN A 129 -12.73 -14.14 -9.29
N GLY A 130 -13.91 -13.66 -9.73
CA GLY A 130 -15.21 -14.10 -9.25
C GLY A 130 -15.75 -13.31 -8.05
N PHE A 131 -14.91 -12.45 -7.40
CA PHE A 131 -15.30 -11.61 -6.27
C PHE A 131 -15.47 -10.13 -6.63
N GLU A 132 -15.51 -9.80 -7.91
CA GLU A 132 -15.58 -8.41 -8.42
C GLU A 132 -16.77 -7.63 -7.86
N LYS A 133 -17.89 -8.33 -7.67
CA LYS A 133 -19.17 -7.76 -7.18
C LYS A 133 -19.33 -7.86 -5.66
N SER A 134 -18.42 -8.54 -4.96
CA SER A 134 -18.48 -8.71 -3.51
C SER A 134 -18.11 -7.41 -2.80
N TYR A 135 -18.77 -7.18 -1.67
CA TYR A 135 -18.45 -6.07 -0.76
C TYR A 135 -17.39 -6.50 0.27
N PRO A 136 -16.64 -5.57 0.87
CA PRO A 136 -15.63 -5.89 1.88
C PRO A 136 -16.14 -6.74 3.04
N SER A 137 -17.41 -6.58 3.45
CA SER A 137 -18.02 -7.40 4.51
C SER A 137 -18.14 -8.90 4.16
N GLN A 138 -18.06 -9.25 2.89
CA GLN A 138 -18.18 -10.61 2.36
C GLN A 138 -16.81 -11.28 2.13
N LEU A 139 -15.71 -10.57 2.44
CA LEU A 139 -14.34 -11.03 2.18
C LEU A 139 -13.63 -11.42 3.48
N SER A 140 -12.75 -12.42 3.41
CA SER A 140 -11.80 -12.71 4.48
C SER A 140 -10.78 -11.59 4.66
N GLY A 141 -10.03 -11.57 5.78
CA GLY A 141 -8.96 -10.60 6.02
C GLY A 141 -7.93 -10.58 4.89
N GLY A 142 -7.44 -11.75 4.50
CA GLY A 142 -6.48 -11.89 3.40
C GLY A 142 -7.05 -11.45 2.03
N MET A 143 -8.34 -11.71 1.75
CA MET A 143 -8.99 -11.22 0.53
C MET A 143 -9.10 -9.70 0.51
N LYS A 144 -9.46 -9.07 1.64
CA LYS A 144 -9.49 -7.60 1.78
C LYS A 144 -8.11 -7.01 1.52
N GLN A 145 -7.08 -7.61 2.07
CA GLN A 145 -5.70 -7.17 1.88
C GLN A 145 -5.27 -7.24 0.41
N ARG A 146 -5.55 -8.35 -0.25
CA ARG A 146 -5.30 -8.52 -1.68
C ARG A 146 -6.05 -7.49 -2.53
N ALA A 147 -7.30 -7.16 -2.18
CA ALA A 147 -8.04 -6.09 -2.83
C ALA A 147 -7.42 -4.70 -2.60
N GLY A 148 -6.91 -4.44 -1.40
CA GLY A 148 -6.15 -3.22 -1.07
C GLY A 148 -4.86 -3.07 -1.89
N ILE A 149 -4.13 -4.17 -2.04
CA ILE A 149 -2.92 -4.24 -2.89
C ILE A 149 -3.30 -3.97 -4.36
N ALA A 150 -4.32 -4.66 -4.90
CA ALA A 150 -4.80 -4.43 -6.26
C ALA A 150 -5.18 -2.96 -6.50
N ARG A 151 -5.89 -2.33 -5.55
CA ARG A 151 -6.26 -0.92 -5.62
C ARG A 151 -5.05 0.01 -5.70
N ALA A 152 -4.01 -0.24 -4.91
CA ALA A 152 -2.81 0.56 -4.92
C ALA A 152 -2.06 0.45 -6.26
N TYR A 153 -1.87 -0.78 -6.77
CA TYR A 153 -1.18 -1.03 -8.04
C TYR A 153 -1.94 -0.52 -9.27
N THR A 154 -3.28 -0.45 -9.22
CA THR A 154 -4.10 0.00 -10.35
C THR A 154 -3.78 1.44 -10.78
N ASN A 155 -3.28 2.26 -9.88
CA ASN A 155 -2.86 3.64 -10.16
C ASN A 155 -1.50 3.76 -10.84
N ASN A 156 -0.80 2.63 -11.03
CA ASN A 156 0.55 2.55 -11.59
C ASN A 156 1.55 3.48 -10.88
N PRO A 157 1.71 3.39 -9.56
CA PRO A 157 2.62 4.25 -8.81
C PRO A 157 4.08 3.92 -9.15
N GLU A 158 4.95 4.93 -9.04
CA GLU A 158 6.39 4.78 -9.22
C GLU A 158 7.06 4.29 -7.93
N ILE A 159 6.48 4.64 -6.76
CA ILE A 159 6.88 4.13 -5.44
C ILE A 159 5.68 3.44 -4.80
N MET A 160 5.89 2.25 -4.26
CA MET A 160 4.89 1.52 -3.49
C MET A 160 5.32 1.42 -2.03
N LEU A 161 4.58 2.08 -1.16
CA LEU A 161 4.73 1.98 0.29
C LEU A 161 3.83 0.86 0.82
N MET A 162 4.36 0.03 1.72
CA MET A 162 3.61 -1.07 2.32
C MET A 162 3.83 -1.08 3.83
N ASP A 163 2.76 -0.84 4.59
CA ASP A 163 2.78 -0.90 6.05
C ASP A 163 2.22 -2.24 6.53
N GLU A 164 3.10 -3.13 7.01
CA GLU A 164 2.79 -4.49 7.46
C GLU A 164 1.90 -5.29 6.47
N PRO A 165 2.28 -5.39 5.17
CA PRO A 165 1.40 -5.89 4.12
C PRO A 165 1.03 -7.37 4.26
N PHE A 166 1.65 -8.11 5.17
CA PHE A 166 1.43 -9.54 5.38
C PHE A 166 0.84 -9.89 6.75
N GLY A 167 0.58 -8.91 7.61
CA GLY A 167 0.14 -9.11 8.99
C GLY A 167 -1.23 -9.81 9.17
N GLN A 168 -2.01 -9.96 8.09
CA GLN A 168 -3.29 -10.68 8.11
C GLN A 168 -3.29 -11.97 7.25
N LEU A 169 -2.15 -12.35 6.69
CA LEU A 169 -2.05 -13.56 5.84
C LEU A 169 -1.79 -14.85 6.63
N ASP A 170 -1.59 -14.79 7.96
CA ASP A 170 -1.20 -15.92 8.80
C ASP A 170 -2.33 -16.92 9.14
N ALA A 171 -3.56 -16.73 8.66
CA ALA A 171 -4.56 -17.78 8.68
C ALA A 171 -4.54 -18.49 7.31
N PRO A 172 -4.26 -19.81 7.25
CA PRO A 172 -4.39 -20.56 6.00
C PRO A 172 -5.82 -20.41 5.52
N ASP A 173 -5.97 -19.76 4.36
CA ASP A 173 -7.29 -19.54 3.74
C ASP A 173 -7.86 -20.91 3.37
N PRO A 174 -8.97 -21.40 3.99
CA PRO A 174 -9.48 -22.75 3.75
C PRO A 174 -9.89 -23.01 2.30
N ILE A 175 -9.96 -21.97 1.49
CA ILE A 175 -10.32 -22.05 0.05
C ILE A 175 -9.19 -22.65 -0.81
N PHE A 176 -7.91 -22.60 -0.36
CA PHE A 176 -6.82 -23.22 -1.13
C PHE A 176 -6.77 -24.74 -1.07
N HIS A 177 -7.52 -25.39 -0.17
CA HIS A 177 -7.58 -26.86 -0.07
C HIS A 177 -8.76 -27.51 -0.79
N ALA A 178 -9.75 -26.75 -1.25
CA ALA A 178 -10.92 -27.32 -1.94
C ALA A 178 -10.69 -27.63 -3.43
N GLY A 179 -9.57 -27.20 -4.01
CA GLY A 179 -9.26 -27.36 -5.43
C GLY A 179 -8.33 -28.53 -5.83
N ARG A 180 -7.83 -29.32 -4.86
CA ARG A 180 -6.89 -30.44 -5.14
C ARG A 180 -7.35 -31.82 -4.67
N GLY A 181 -8.62 -32.05 -4.45
CA GLY A 181 -9.12 -33.30 -3.90
C GLY A 181 -10.29 -33.90 -4.66
N ALA A 182 -10.24 -34.01 -5.99
CA ALA A 182 -11.15 -34.84 -6.74
C ALA A 182 -10.60 -35.18 -8.15
N ALA A 183 -9.50 -35.94 -8.20
CA ALA A 183 -9.19 -36.72 -9.39
C ALA A 183 -8.35 -37.94 -9.00
N ASN A 184 -8.97 -39.11 -9.17
CA ASN A 184 -8.39 -40.45 -9.22
C ASN A 184 -8.28 -41.24 -7.89
N LEU A 185 -9.39 -41.90 -7.57
CA LEU A 185 -9.37 -43.31 -7.19
C LEU A 185 -10.56 -43.98 -7.89
N GLY A 186 -10.25 -44.61 -9.05
CA GLY A 186 -11.18 -45.44 -9.83
C GLY A 186 -10.41 -46.40 -10.70
N LYS A 187 -10.17 -47.61 -10.13
CA LYS A 187 -9.68 -48.86 -10.75
C LYS A 187 -8.20 -48.99 -10.97
#